data_6b0143db42c11e18168f2c3bb9a69f9d
#
_entry.id   6b0143db42c11e18168f2c3bb9a69f9d
#
_cell.length_a   1.000
_cell.length_b   1.000
_cell.length_c   1.000
_cell.angle_alpha   90.00
_cell.angle_beta   90.00
_cell.angle_gamma   90.00
#
_symmetry.space_group_name_H-M   'P 1'
#
loop_
_entity.id
_entity.type
_entity.pdbx_description
1 polymer ?
#
loop_
_entity_poly.entity_id
_entity_poly.type
_entity_poly.pdbx_seq_one_letter_code
_entity_poly.pdbx_strand_id
1 'polypeptide(L)'
;MGMMDGKVALISGGAEGIGGTAGQRFVEEGGSVMLGDIQLEKAQAHAASLGERAAAVELDVRNLDQWEAAVAATKEKFGKLTTLFNVAGISEPGPVDTVDLESWNRTIDINLHGTFNGCRVGLPAILESGEDGAIVNIGSMLAMRPGSQFAAYSASKAAVTALSKSLALHCAAQNYPVRVNTVHPGAIDTPMYQRYLAAYPGSHEEAVEVFNRNHPIKRVGLAREVADAMLWLASDASSFTTANDITVDGGGSYRE
;
A
#
# COMPACT_ATOMS: atom_id res chain seq x y z
N MET A 1 -9.00 1.26 24.33
CA MET A 1 -9.57 0.89 23.04
C MET A 1 -8.55 1.32 22.00
N GLY A 2 -8.06 0.39 21.18
CA GLY A 2 -7.11 0.70 20.12
C GLY A 2 -7.80 1.40 18.94
N MET A 3 -7.02 2.03 18.09
CA MET A 3 -7.53 2.80 16.94
C MET A 3 -8.27 1.91 15.92
N MET A 4 -7.97 0.59 15.89
CA MET A 4 -8.53 -0.39 14.96
C MET A 4 -9.49 -1.39 15.63
N ASP A 5 -9.91 -1.16 16.88
CA ASP A 5 -10.83 -2.07 17.56
C ASP A 5 -12.09 -2.35 16.71
N GLY A 6 -12.40 -3.63 16.54
CA GLY A 6 -13.54 -4.09 15.72
C GLY A 6 -13.39 -3.99 14.22
N LYS A 7 -12.31 -3.38 13.68
CA LYS A 7 -12.06 -3.28 12.24
C LYS A 7 -11.35 -4.55 11.73
N VAL A 8 -11.61 -4.89 10.47
CA VAL A 8 -10.99 -6.02 9.77
C VAL A 8 -10.39 -5.52 8.48
N ALA A 9 -9.08 -5.76 8.29
CA ALA A 9 -8.36 -5.35 7.08
C ALA A 9 -7.97 -6.53 6.19
N LEU A 10 -7.99 -6.31 4.88
CA LEU A 10 -7.25 -7.08 3.88
C LEU A 10 -6.10 -6.20 3.37
N ILE A 11 -4.87 -6.72 3.41
CA ILE A 11 -3.66 -6.00 3.00
C ILE A 11 -2.97 -6.78 1.88
N SER A 12 -2.85 -6.21 0.69
CA SER A 12 -2.00 -6.79 -0.37
C SER A 12 -0.53 -6.39 -0.16
N GLY A 13 0.40 -7.31 -0.43
CA GLY A 13 1.82 -7.11 -0.12
C GLY A 13 2.10 -7.21 1.39
N GLY A 14 1.38 -8.10 2.08
CA GLY A 14 1.38 -8.24 3.52
C GLY A 14 2.52 -9.05 4.12
N ALA A 15 3.38 -9.68 3.30
CA ALA A 15 4.46 -10.54 3.80
C ALA A 15 5.60 -9.75 4.47
N GLU A 16 5.88 -8.53 4.02
CA GLU A 16 7.02 -7.73 4.48
C GLU A 16 6.83 -6.21 4.23
N GLY A 17 7.86 -5.44 4.55
CA GLY A 17 7.92 -4.01 4.23
C GLY A 17 6.76 -3.20 4.82
N ILE A 18 6.24 -2.26 4.06
CA ILE A 18 5.14 -1.38 4.49
C ILE A 18 3.88 -2.20 4.81
N GLY A 19 3.51 -3.17 3.95
CA GLY A 19 2.28 -3.96 4.14
C GLY A 19 2.36 -4.86 5.35
N GLY A 20 3.47 -5.57 5.54
CA GLY A 20 3.68 -6.38 6.74
C GLY A 20 3.67 -5.55 8.02
N THR A 21 4.36 -4.39 8.01
CA THR A 21 4.37 -3.49 9.17
C THR A 21 2.97 -2.89 9.43
N ALA A 22 2.20 -2.57 8.38
CA ALA A 22 0.83 -2.10 8.54
C ALA A 22 -0.07 -3.17 9.17
N GLY A 23 0.11 -4.45 8.77
CA GLY A 23 -0.59 -5.58 9.39
C GLY A 23 -0.26 -5.73 10.87
N GLN A 24 1.01 -5.69 11.23
CA GLN A 24 1.44 -5.71 12.62
C GLN A 24 0.81 -4.56 13.42
N ARG A 25 0.91 -3.33 12.93
CA ARG A 25 0.33 -2.15 13.59
C ARG A 25 -1.19 -2.25 13.72
N PHE A 26 -1.87 -2.79 12.71
CA PHE A 26 -3.31 -2.97 12.72
C PHE A 26 -3.76 -3.92 13.86
N VAL A 27 -3.02 -5.01 14.08
CA VAL A 27 -3.25 -5.94 15.19
C VAL A 27 -2.89 -5.31 16.54
N GLU A 28 -1.76 -4.60 16.66
CA GLU A 28 -1.36 -3.86 17.86
C GLU A 28 -2.44 -2.86 18.31
N GLU A 29 -3.15 -2.24 17.36
CA GLU A 29 -4.24 -1.30 17.59
C GLU A 29 -5.62 -1.95 17.72
N GLY A 30 -5.68 -3.29 17.88
CA GLY A 30 -6.89 -4.02 18.24
C GLY A 30 -7.70 -4.58 17.06
N GLY A 31 -7.28 -4.37 15.82
CA GLY A 31 -7.96 -4.90 14.64
C GLY A 31 -7.58 -6.35 14.30
N SER A 32 -8.23 -6.91 13.29
CA SER A 32 -7.88 -8.20 12.69
C SER A 32 -7.45 -8.02 11.24
N VAL A 33 -6.51 -8.84 10.75
CA VAL A 33 -5.91 -8.64 9.43
C VAL A 33 -5.75 -9.94 8.65
N MET A 34 -6.11 -9.89 7.37
CA MET A 34 -5.72 -10.87 6.37
C MET A 34 -4.55 -10.31 5.56
N LEU A 35 -3.42 -10.99 5.57
CA LEU A 35 -2.21 -10.64 4.82
C LEU A 35 -2.21 -11.39 3.48
N GLY A 36 -2.51 -10.68 2.40
CA GLY A 36 -2.44 -11.24 1.03
C GLY A 36 -1.06 -10.98 0.42
N ASP A 37 -0.40 -12.03 -0.04
CA ASP A 37 0.91 -11.91 -0.71
C ASP A 37 1.16 -13.08 -1.66
N ILE A 38 1.95 -12.86 -2.72
CA ILE A 38 2.42 -13.92 -3.61
C ILE A 38 3.44 -14.84 -2.89
N GLN A 39 4.11 -14.33 -1.85
CA GLN A 39 5.02 -15.09 -0.98
C GLN A 39 4.23 -15.70 0.20
N LEU A 40 3.31 -16.61 -0.09
CA LEU A 40 2.36 -17.17 0.90
C LEU A 40 3.03 -17.67 2.18
N GLU A 41 4.10 -18.46 2.06
CA GLU A 41 4.80 -19.01 3.24
C GLU A 41 5.33 -17.91 4.16
N LYS A 42 5.84 -16.83 3.58
CA LYS A 42 6.34 -15.68 4.33
C LYS A 42 5.20 -14.89 5.00
N ALA A 43 4.09 -14.70 4.29
CA ALA A 43 2.90 -14.07 4.85
C ALA A 43 2.31 -14.91 5.98
N GLN A 44 2.28 -16.25 5.86
CA GLN A 44 1.84 -17.17 6.91
C GLN A 44 2.74 -17.11 8.14
N ALA A 45 4.06 -17.12 7.96
CA ALA A 45 5.00 -16.99 9.07
C ALA A 45 4.82 -15.65 9.80
N HIS A 46 4.62 -14.57 9.05
CA HIS A 46 4.33 -13.25 9.62
C HIS A 46 2.99 -13.25 10.37
N ALA A 47 1.90 -13.72 9.76
CA ALA A 47 0.60 -13.79 10.42
C ALA A 47 0.65 -14.62 11.72
N ALA A 48 1.36 -15.77 11.70
CA ALA A 48 1.55 -16.59 12.89
C ALA A 48 2.25 -15.83 14.04
N SER A 49 3.20 -14.95 13.72
CA SER A 49 3.87 -14.12 14.73
C SER A 49 2.97 -13.05 15.35
N LEU A 50 1.88 -12.68 14.68
CA LEU A 50 0.91 -11.68 15.14
C LEU A 50 -0.27 -12.30 15.96
N GLY A 51 -0.39 -13.64 15.97
CA GLY A 51 -1.40 -14.36 16.73
C GLY A 51 -2.75 -14.48 16.03
N GLU A 52 -3.80 -14.77 16.80
CA GLU A 52 -5.13 -15.17 16.29
C GLU A 52 -5.87 -14.10 15.48
N ARG A 53 -5.46 -12.82 15.62
CA ARG A 53 -6.04 -11.69 14.89
C ARG A 53 -5.43 -11.50 13.49
N ALA A 54 -4.48 -12.35 13.10
CA ALA A 54 -3.89 -12.33 11.78
C ALA A 54 -4.03 -13.67 11.08
N ALA A 55 -4.22 -13.62 9.77
CA ALA A 55 -4.19 -14.76 8.88
C ALA A 55 -3.53 -14.37 7.57
N ALA A 56 -3.19 -15.33 6.72
CA ALA A 56 -2.58 -15.07 5.42
C ALA A 56 -3.27 -15.85 4.31
N VAL A 57 -3.23 -15.29 3.10
CA VAL A 57 -3.78 -15.88 1.89
C VAL A 57 -2.83 -15.60 0.71
N GLU A 58 -2.75 -16.55 -0.23
CA GLU A 58 -2.05 -16.31 -1.48
C GLU A 58 -2.77 -15.25 -2.31
N LEU A 59 -2.02 -14.24 -2.78
CA LEU A 59 -2.57 -13.16 -3.56
C LEU A 59 -1.56 -12.63 -4.58
N ASP A 60 -1.70 -13.04 -5.83
CA ASP A 60 -1.18 -12.28 -6.96
C ASP A 60 -2.21 -11.20 -7.31
N VAL A 61 -1.85 -9.95 -7.08
CA VAL A 61 -2.76 -8.81 -7.28
C VAL A 61 -3.23 -8.63 -8.73
N ARG A 62 -2.54 -9.24 -9.70
CA ARG A 62 -2.94 -9.25 -11.11
C ARG A 62 -4.14 -10.17 -11.37
N ASN A 63 -4.37 -11.15 -10.48
CA ASN A 63 -5.40 -12.18 -10.63
C ASN A 63 -6.68 -11.78 -9.88
N LEU A 64 -7.75 -11.54 -10.63
CA LEU A 64 -9.03 -11.13 -10.05
C LEU A 64 -9.66 -12.22 -9.19
N ASP A 65 -9.57 -13.50 -9.62
CA ASP A 65 -10.14 -14.64 -8.88
C ASP A 65 -9.43 -14.80 -7.50
N GLN A 66 -8.12 -14.53 -7.43
CA GLN A 66 -7.40 -14.55 -6.16
C GLN A 66 -7.81 -13.38 -5.22
N TRP A 67 -8.16 -12.22 -5.76
CA TRP A 67 -8.76 -11.15 -4.98
C TRP A 67 -10.12 -11.55 -4.40
N GLU A 68 -10.99 -12.19 -5.20
CA GLU A 68 -12.27 -12.68 -4.74
C GLU A 68 -12.10 -13.75 -3.66
N ALA A 69 -11.17 -14.68 -3.84
CA ALA A 69 -10.81 -15.69 -2.85
C ALA A 69 -10.25 -15.07 -1.55
N ALA A 70 -9.39 -14.04 -1.65
CA ALA A 70 -8.82 -13.36 -0.50
C ALA A 70 -9.89 -12.62 0.32
N VAL A 71 -10.84 -11.96 -0.36
CA VAL A 71 -11.99 -11.31 0.31
C VAL A 71 -12.88 -12.36 0.98
N ALA A 72 -13.19 -13.47 0.30
CA ALA A 72 -13.98 -14.56 0.87
C ALA A 72 -13.32 -15.15 2.11
N ALA A 73 -12.02 -15.46 2.04
CA ALA A 73 -11.25 -15.96 3.19
C ALA A 73 -11.20 -14.97 4.35
N THR A 74 -11.12 -13.66 4.06
CA THR A 74 -11.17 -12.61 5.10
C THR A 74 -12.52 -12.62 5.82
N LYS A 75 -13.61 -12.67 5.07
CA LYS A 75 -14.97 -12.72 5.63
C LYS A 75 -15.22 -14.02 6.40
N GLU A 76 -14.77 -15.16 5.89
CA GLU A 76 -14.86 -16.45 6.58
C GLU A 76 -14.13 -16.44 7.92
N LYS A 77 -12.91 -15.92 7.95
CA LYS A 77 -12.06 -15.92 9.14
C LYS A 77 -12.49 -14.90 10.19
N PHE A 78 -12.87 -13.68 9.77
CA PHE A 78 -13.07 -12.53 10.65
C PHE A 78 -14.50 -11.95 10.60
N GLY A 79 -15.39 -12.53 9.81
CA GLY A 79 -16.80 -12.18 9.73
C GLY A 79 -17.16 -11.03 8.80
N LYS A 80 -16.20 -10.15 8.44
CA LYS A 80 -16.42 -8.96 7.63
C LYS A 80 -15.14 -8.43 6.99
N LEU A 81 -15.27 -7.42 6.14
CA LEU A 81 -14.17 -6.58 5.66
C LEU A 81 -14.57 -5.12 5.86
N THR A 82 -13.79 -4.32 6.57
CA THR A 82 -14.04 -2.87 6.77
C THR A 82 -12.95 -2.00 6.17
N THR A 83 -11.76 -2.58 5.93
CA THR A 83 -10.57 -1.84 5.52
C THR A 83 -9.82 -2.59 4.43
N LEU A 84 -9.42 -1.87 3.38
CA LEU A 84 -8.56 -2.40 2.33
C LEU A 84 -7.29 -1.57 2.22
N PHE A 85 -6.12 -2.22 2.34
CA PHE A 85 -4.83 -1.60 2.06
C PHE A 85 -4.22 -2.21 0.80
N ASN A 86 -4.18 -1.45 -0.29
CA ASN A 86 -3.49 -1.82 -1.53
C ASN A 86 -2.03 -1.38 -1.44
N VAL A 87 -1.15 -2.30 -1.00
CA VAL A 87 0.27 -2.01 -0.75
C VAL A 87 1.20 -2.72 -1.73
N ALA A 88 0.79 -3.87 -2.26
CA ALA A 88 1.59 -4.64 -3.21
C ALA A 88 2.07 -3.76 -4.37
N GLY A 89 3.34 -3.87 -4.70
CA GLY A 89 3.93 -3.11 -5.78
C GLY A 89 5.39 -3.45 -5.99
N ILE A 90 5.85 -3.19 -7.21
CA ILE A 90 7.25 -3.30 -7.60
C ILE A 90 7.76 -1.95 -8.08
N SER A 91 9.07 -1.77 -8.02
CA SER A 91 9.74 -0.61 -8.60
C SER A 91 11.01 -1.10 -9.31
N GLU A 92 11.00 -0.97 -10.62
CA GLU A 92 12.11 -1.33 -11.48
C GLU A 92 12.64 -0.06 -12.17
N PRO A 93 13.96 0.19 -12.11
CA PRO A 93 14.55 1.29 -12.84
C PRO A 93 14.42 1.07 -14.35
N GLY A 94 14.14 2.16 -15.08
CA GLY A 94 14.09 2.15 -16.54
C GLY A 94 13.70 3.54 -17.05
N PRO A 95 14.64 4.28 -17.69
CA PRO A 95 14.30 5.51 -18.38
C PRO A 95 13.46 5.21 -19.62
N VAL A 96 12.70 6.21 -20.09
CA VAL A 96 11.66 6.03 -21.12
C VAL A 96 12.18 5.50 -22.46
N ASP A 97 13.43 5.78 -22.79
CA ASP A 97 14.06 5.39 -24.04
C ASP A 97 14.68 3.99 -24.04
N THR A 98 14.85 3.37 -22.86
CA THR A 98 15.52 2.07 -22.73
C THR A 98 14.76 1.05 -21.90
N VAL A 99 13.70 1.44 -21.19
CA VAL A 99 12.86 0.47 -20.48
C VAL A 99 12.23 -0.52 -21.48
N ASP A 100 12.41 -1.82 -21.22
CA ASP A 100 11.77 -2.83 -22.04
C ASP A 100 10.25 -2.92 -21.77
N LEU A 101 9.49 -3.34 -22.78
CA LEU A 101 8.04 -3.39 -22.69
C LEU A 101 7.54 -4.44 -21.68
N GLU A 102 8.30 -5.49 -21.42
CA GLU A 102 7.94 -6.50 -20.42
C GLU A 102 8.00 -5.91 -19.02
N SER A 103 9.09 -5.23 -18.67
CA SER A 103 9.26 -4.53 -17.40
C SER A 103 8.22 -3.41 -17.21
N TRP A 104 7.96 -2.64 -18.28
CA TRP A 104 6.91 -1.63 -18.28
C TRP A 104 5.54 -2.26 -17.96
N ASN A 105 5.13 -3.27 -18.73
CA ASN A 105 3.82 -3.92 -18.56
C ASN A 105 3.70 -4.57 -17.18
N ARG A 106 4.72 -5.30 -16.72
CA ARG A 106 4.76 -5.91 -15.40
C ARG A 106 4.55 -4.88 -14.28
N THR A 107 5.20 -3.72 -14.39
CA THR A 107 5.05 -2.63 -13.41
C THR A 107 3.61 -2.08 -13.41
N ILE A 108 3.02 -1.85 -14.59
CA ILE A 108 1.64 -1.38 -14.72
C ILE A 108 0.66 -2.44 -14.20
N ASP A 109 0.85 -3.70 -14.56
CA ASP A 109 -0.05 -4.79 -14.16
C ASP A 109 -0.08 -4.97 -12.64
N ILE A 110 1.08 -4.93 -11.98
CA ILE A 110 1.14 -5.10 -10.53
C ILE A 110 0.66 -3.84 -9.81
N ASN A 111 1.22 -2.67 -10.15
CA ASN A 111 1.01 -1.47 -9.37
C ASN A 111 -0.36 -0.82 -9.60
N LEU A 112 -0.82 -0.80 -10.85
CA LEU A 112 -2.07 -0.14 -11.23
C LEU A 112 -3.23 -1.12 -11.35
N HIS A 113 -3.12 -2.14 -12.21
CA HIS A 113 -4.20 -3.11 -12.37
C HIS A 113 -4.44 -3.88 -11.08
N GLY A 114 -3.37 -4.24 -10.34
CA GLY A 114 -3.49 -4.86 -9.02
C GLY A 114 -4.26 -4.01 -8.01
N THR A 115 -3.96 -2.71 -7.94
CA THR A 115 -4.71 -1.77 -7.09
C THR A 115 -6.16 -1.61 -7.55
N PHE A 116 -6.41 -1.54 -8.86
CA PHE A 116 -7.76 -1.49 -9.42
C PHE A 116 -8.57 -2.73 -9.06
N ASN A 117 -8.00 -3.92 -9.22
CA ASN A 117 -8.64 -5.19 -8.86
C ASN A 117 -9.02 -5.21 -7.38
N GLY A 118 -8.10 -4.81 -6.50
CA GLY A 118 -8.36 -4.70 -5.06
C GLY A 118 -9.51 -3.76 -4.74
N CYS A 119 -9.54 -2.57 -5.35
CA CYS A 119 -10.64 -1.63 -5.19
C CYS A 119 -11.97 -2.19 -5.72
N ARG A 120 -11.95 -2.85 -6.89
CA ARG A 120 -13.13 -3.43 -7.54
C ARG A 120 -13.79 -4.51 -6.71
N VAL A 121 -12.99 -5.42 -6.11
CA VAL A 121 -13.51 -6.54 -5.31
C VAL A 121 -13.73 -6.11 -3.85
N GLY A 122 -12.86 -5.28 -3.30
CA GLY A 122 -12.91 -4.86 -1.90
C GLY A 122 -14.08 -3.92 -1.58
N LEU A 123 -14.41 -2.97 -2.47
CA LEU A 123 -15.49 -2.01 -2.21
C LEU A 123 -16.84 -2.67 -1.92
N PRO A 124 -17.35 -3.60 -2.75
CA PRO A 124 -18.61 -4.28 -2.44
C PRO A 124 -18.57 -5.02 -1.11
N ALA A 125 -17.46 -5.71 -0.80
CA ALA A 125 -17.30 -6.45 0.43
C ALA A 125 -17.26 -5.55 1.68
N ILE A 126 -16.68 -4.34 1.57
CA ILE A 126 -16.72 -3.34 2.64
C ILE A 126 -18.16 -2.85 2.84
N LEU A 127 -18.88 -2.57 1.76
CA LEU A 127 -20.30 -2.12 1.85
C LEU A 127 -21.20 -3.18 2.49
N GLU A 128 -20.95 -4.46 2.23
CA GLU A 128 -21.68 -5.58 2.86
C GLU A 128 -21.51 -5.63 4.39
N SER A 129 -20.45 -5.04 4.95
CA SER A 129 -20.27 -4.98 6.40
C SER A 129 -21.32 -4.11 7.09
N GLY A 130 -21.92 -3.17 6.38
CA GLY A 130 -22.85 -2.17 6.92
C GLY A 130 -22.20 -1.12 7.82
N GLU A 131 -20.86 -1.09 7.87
CA GLU A 131 -20.07 -0.18 8.71
C GLU A 131 -19.32 0.86 7.85
N ASP A 132 -18.82 1.92 8.51
CA ASP A 132 -17.94 2.89 7.86
C ASP A 132 -16.63 2.21 7.45
N GLY A 133 -16.28 2.34 6.17
CA GLY A 133 -15.13 1.68 5.56
C GLY A 133 -14.01 2.63 5.14
N ALA A 134 -12.83 2.04 4.91
CA ALA A 134 -11.70 2.78 4.39
C ALA A 134 -10.90 1.96 3.35
N ILE A 135 -10.52 2.61 2.26
CA ILE A 135 -9.55 2.10 1.29
C ILE A 135 -8.35 3.04 1.31
N VAL A 136 -7.16 2.49 1.53
CA VAL A 136 -5.91 3.24 1.47
C VAL A 136 -5.00 2.61 0.42
N ASN A 137 -4.68 3.38 -0.60
CA ASN A 137 -3.81 2.98 -1.69
C ASN A 137 -2.40 3.56 -1.50
N ILE A 138 -1.37 2.80 -1.88
CA ILE A 138 0.01 3.28 -1.83
C ILE A 138 0.41 3.89 -3.16
N GLY A 139 0.56 5.21 -3.16
CA GLY A 139 1.20 6.00 -4.19
C GLY A 139 2.73 5.98 -4.09
N SER A 140 3.35 7.11 -4.29
CA SER A 140 4.79 7.36 -4.09
C SER A 140 5.07 8.85 -4.19
N MET A 141 6.15 9.35 -3.58
CA MET A 141 6.68 10.67 -3.88
C MET A 141 6.96 10.82 -5.40
N LEU A 142 7.28 9.72 -6.10
CA LEU A 142 7.53 9.72 -7.54
C LEU A 142 6.25 9.87 -8.39
N ALA A 143 5.07 9.79 -7.82
CA ALA A 143 3.83 10.19 -8.48
C ALA A 143 3.71 11.72 -8.61
N MET A 144 4.29 12.45 -7.64
CA MET A 144 4.24 13.92 -7.57
C MET A 144 5.50 14.56 -8.15
N ARG A 145 6.63 13.89 -8.00
CA ARG A 145 7.95 14.31 -8.48
C ARG A 145 8.63 13.15 -9.23
N PRO A 146 8.27 12.93 -10.52
CA PRO A 146 8.77 11.80 -11.29
C PRO A 146 10.29 11.75 -11.37
N GLY A 147 10.85 10.54 -11.24
CA GLY A 147 12.28 10.31 -11.44
C GLY A 147 12.57 9.90 -12.88
N SER A 148 13.61 10.48 -13.51
CA SER A 148 14.01 10.17 -14.90
C SER A 148 14.30 8.68 -15.14
N GLN A 149 14.72 7.97 -14.10
CA GLN A 149 15.08 6.55 -14.16
C GLN A 149 13.89 5.61 -13.78
N PHE A 150 12.67 6.14 -13.63
CA PHE A 150 11.53 5.38 -13.11
C PHE A 150 10.25 5.66 -13.92
N ALA A 151 10.33 5.56 -15.26
CA ALA A 151 9.22 5.92 -16.14
C ALA A 151 7.93 5.13 -15.83
N ALA A 152 7.98 3.79 -15.85
CA ALA A 152 6.82 2.93 -15.57
C ALA A 152 6.32 3.09 -14.15
N TYR A 153 7.22 3.12 -13.17
CA TYR A 153 6.87 3.26 -11.76
C TYR A 153 6.16 4.59 -11.48
N SER A 154 6.74 5.71 -11.92
CA SER A 154 6.16 7.04 -11.73
C SER A 154 4.78 7.14 -12.38
N ALA A 155 4.64 6.64 -13.62
CA ALA A 155 3.37 6.60 -14.33
C ALA A 155 2.33 5.77 -13.58
N SER A 156 2.69 4.56 -13.11
CA SER A 156 1.80 3.67 -12.37
C SER A 156 1.30 4.32 -11.07
N LYS A 157 2.19 4.97 -10.31
CA LYS A 157 1.84 5.58 -9.01
C LYS A 157 1.03 6.89 -9.18
N ALA A 158 1.27 7.65 -10.24
CA ALA A 158 0.41 8.79 -10.61
C ALA A 158 -1.00 8.33 -11.01
N ALA A 159 -1.10 7.22 -11.77
CA ALA A 159 -2.38 6.64 -12.15
C ALA A 159 -3.16 6.11 -10.92
N VAL A 160 -2.48 5.46 -9.95
CA VAL A 160 -3.10 5.03 -8.67
C VAL A 160 -3.68 6.23 -7.92
N THR A 161 -2.99 7.37 -7.93
CA THR A 161 -3.48 8.61 -7.30
C THR A 161 -4.79 9.08 -7.95
N ALA A 162 -4.84 9.14 -9.27
CA ALA A 162 -6.04 9.52 -10.02
C ALA A 162 -7.19 8.52 -9.81
N LEU A 163 -6.91 7.22 -9.84
CA LEU A 163 -7.87 6.15 -9.56
C LEU A 163 -8.48 6.30 -8.17
N SER A 164 -7.66 6.55 -7.15
CA SER A 164 -8.11 6.71 -5.76
C SER A 164 -9.08 7.88 -5.61
N LYS A 165 -8.79 9.03 -6.22
CA LYS A 165 -9.66 10.21 -6.22
C LYS A 165 -10.97 9.93 -6.94
N SER A 166 -10.92 9.28 -8.11
CA SER A 166 -12.10 8.89 -8.86
C SER A 166 -13.01 7.98 -8.02
N LEU A 167 -12.42 6.98 -7.35
CA LEU A 167 -13.17 6.07 -6.49
C LEU A 167 -13.78 6.80 -5.27
N ALA A 168 -13.02 7.68 -4.63
CA ALA A 168 -13.51 8.48 -3.50
C ALA A 168 -14.75 9.32 -3.89
N LEU A 169 -14.67 10.00 -5.04
CA LEU A 169 -15.79 10.79 -5.56
C LEU A 169 -16.98 9.93 -5.95
N HIS A 170 -16.74 8.72 -6.49
CA HIS A 170 -17.81 7.76 -6.77
C HIS A 170 -18.50 7.34 -5.46
N CYS A 171 -17.74 6.96 -4.42
CA CYS A 171 -18.32 6.61 -3.12
C CYS A 171 -19.18 7.76 -2.56
N ALA A 172 -18.69 8.99 -2.63
CA ALA A 172 -19.43 10.16 -2.18
C ALA A 172 -20.73 10.37 -2.97
N ALA A 173 -20.68 10.26 -4.30
CA ALA A 173 -21.86 10.40 -5.18
C ALA A 173 -22.93 9.33 -4.95
N GLN A 174 -22.53 8.13 -4.54
CA GLN A 174 -23.42 7.01 -4.21
C GLN A 174 -23.86 7.01 -2.74
N ASN A 175 -23.41 7.95 -1.91
CA ASN A 175 -23.59 7.95 -0.46
C ASN A 175 -23.08 6.66 0.21
N TYR A 176 -22.00 6.07 -0.31
CA TYR A 176 -21.34 4.93 0.30
C TYR A 176 -20.52 5.41 1.51
N PRO A 177 -20.61 4.76 2.68
CA PRO A 177 -19.85 5.14 3.87
C PRO A 177 -18.40 4.63 3.78
N VAL A 178 -17.73 4.91 2.65
CA VAL A 178 -16.36 4.45 2.39
C VAL A 178 -15.49 5.63 2.00
N ARG A 179 -14.41 5.85 2.75
CA ARG A 179 -13.39 6.85 2.45
C ARG A 179 -12.24 6.22 1.67
N VAL A 180 -11.72 6.93 0.68
CA VAL A 180 -10.60 6.45 -0.14
C VAL A 180 -9.51 7.51 -0.17
N ASN A 181 -8.30 7.15 0.23
CA ASN A 181 -7.15 8.05 0.27
C ASN A 181 -5.89 7.38 -0.27
N THR A 182 -4.89 8.19 -0.59
CA THR A 182 -3.58 7.73 -1.06
C THR A 182 -2.48 8.19 -0.09
N VAL A 183 -1.59 7.27 0.28
CA VAL A 183 -0.34 7.61 0.98
C VAL A 183 0.80 7.59 -0.02
N HIS A 184 1.66 8.61 0.02
CA HIS A 184 2.83 8.78 -0.83
C HIS A 184 4.11 8.67 -0.02
N PRO A 185 4.70 7.46 0.11
CA PRO A 185 5.97 7.30 0.79
C PRO A 185 7.13 7.93 0.01
N GLY A 186 8.14 8.41 0.75
CA GLY A 186 9.48 8.65 0.22
C GLY A 186 10.29 7.37 0.07
N ALA A 187 11.61 7.46 0.16
CA ALA A 187 12.44 6.28 0.35
C ALA A 187 12.24 5.74 1.77
N ILE A 188 11.80 4.50 1.88
CA ILE A 188 11.46 3.84 3.14
C ILE A 188 12.32 2.60 3.31
N ASP A 189 12.89 2.42 4.49
CA ASP A 189 13.69 1.23 4.81
C ASP A 189 12.82 -0.03 4.78
N THR A 190 12.95 -0.76 3.71
CA THR A 190 12.17 -1.94 3.33
C THR A 190 13.03 -2.85 2.45
N PRO A 191 12.64 -4.11 2.21
CA PRO A 191 13.35 -4.96 1.26
C PRO A 191 13.48 -4.36 -0.14
N MET A 192 12.51 -3.53 -0.58
CA MET A 192 12.63 -2.81 -1.85
C MET A 192 13.80 -1.81 -1.83
N TYR A 193 13.93 -1.04 -0.77
CA TYR A 193 15.04 -0.09 -0.58
C TYR A 193 16.38 -0.82 -0.48
N GLN A 194 16.45 -1.93 0.26
CA GLN A 194 17.68 -2.71 0.40
C GLN A 194 18.16 -3.27 -0.95
N ARG A 195 17.24 -3.64 -1.85
CA ARG A 195 17.60 -4.02 -3.23
C ARG A 195 18.24 -2.88 -4.01
N TYR A 196 17.77 -1.64 -3.83
CA TYR A 196 18.40 -0.47 -4.45
C TYR A 196 19.79 -0.19 -3.89
N LEU A 197 19.98 -0.31 -2.59
CA LEU A 197 21.30 -0.18 -1.98
C LEU A 197 22.29 -1.21 -2.54
N ALA A 198 21.86 -2.48 -2.62
CA ALA A 198 22.67 -3.57 -3.14
C ALA A 198 23.01 -3.43 -4.63
N ALA A 199 22.16 -2.78 -5.42
CA ALA A 199 22.37 -2.54 -6.85
C ALA A 199 23.13 -1.24 -7.16
N TYR A 200 23.43 -0.42 -6.14
CA TYR A 200 24.13 0.85 -6.34
C TYR A 200 25.60 0.62 -6.77
N PRO A 201 26.11 1.33 -7.79
CA PRO A 201 27.46 1.06 -8.33
C PRO A 201 28.61 1.56 -7.46
N GLY A 202 28.33 2.32 -6.39
CA GLY A 202 29.32 2.83 -5.44
C GLY A 202 29.33 2.04 -4.12
N SER A 203 29.85 2.67 -3.06
CA SER A 203 29.80 2.06 -1.72
C SER A 203 28.40 2.09 -1.12
N HIS A 204 28.17 1.27 -0.10
CA HIS A 204 26.91 1.26 0.65
C HIS A 204 26.64 2.63 1.30
N GLU A 205 27.65 3.26 1.85
CA GLU A 205 27.57 4.58 2.49
C GLU A 205 27.19 5.66 1.48
N GLU A 206 27.76 5.61 0.27
CA GLU A 206 27.39 6.54 -0.82
C GLU A 206 25.94 6.35 -1.23
N ALA A 207 25.48 5.10 -1.37
CA ALA A 207 24.09 4.80 -1.68
C ALA A 207 23.14 5.37 -0.63
N VAL A 208 23.39 5.11 0.66
CA VAL A 208 22.60 5.63 1.78
C VAL A 208 22.55 7.16 1.74
N GLU A 209 23.68 7.82 1.52
CA GLU A 209 23.74 9.28 1.45
C GLU A 209 22.94 9.86 0.28
N VAL A 210 22.97 9.21 -0.88
CA VAL A 210 22.14 9.60 -2.05
C VAL A 210 20.65 9.58 -1.70
N PHE A 211 20.18 8.51 -1.04
CA PHE A 211 18.78 8.43 -0.62
C PHE A 211 18.45 9.45 0.48
N ASN A 212 19.33 9.64 1.49
CA ASN A 212 19.12 10.62 2.55
C ASN A 212 18.98 12.04 2.01
N ARG A 213 19.82 12.42 1.03
CA ARG A 213 19.75 13.74 0.38
C ARG A 213 18.45 13.99 -0.36
N ASN A 214 17.70 12.94 -0.73
CA ASN A 214 16.41 13.10 -1.37
C ASN A 214 15.32 13.61 -0.42
N HIS A 215 15.57 13.60 0.88
CA HIS A 215 14.63 14.02 1.92
C HIS A 215 15.19 15.21 2.70
N PRO A 216 14.47 16.35 2.77
CA PRO A 216 14.87 17.50 3.58
C PRO A 216 15.23 17.16 5.04
N ILE A 217 14.54 16.18 5.64
CA ILE A 217 14.86 15.70 7.01
C ILE A 217 16.11 14.81 7.10
N LYS A 218 16.85 14.61 5.98
CA LYS A 218 18.17 13.96 5.92
C LYS A 218 18.22 12.50 6.37
N ARG A 219 17.16 11.77 6.21
CA ARG A 219 17.10 10.32 6.40
C ARG A 219 16.03 9.67 5.53
N VAL A 220 16.14 8.37 5.30
CA VAL A 220 15.03 7.55 4.82
C VAL A 220 13.97 7.37 5.92
N GLY A 221 12.74 7.11 5.52
CA GLY A 221 11.65 6.82 6.45
C GLY A 221 11.68 5.35 6.92
N LEU A 222 10.95 5.07 7.98
CA LEU A 222 10.70 3.71 8.46
C LEU A 222 9.33 3.23 7.96
N ALA A 223 9.20 1.92 7.72
CA ALA A 223 7.92 1.32 7.33
C ALA A 223 6.79 1.65 8.31
N ARG A 224 7.10 1.76 9.60
CA ARG A 224 6.15 2.14 10.65
C ARG A 224 5.58 3.54 10.46
N GLU A 225 6.39 4.51 10.02
CA GLU A 225 5.92 5.89 9.80
C GLU A 225 4.84 5.95 8.69
N VAL A 226 4.98 5.10 7.67
CA VAL A 226 3.97 4.95 6.62
C VAL A 226 2.75 4.20 7.14
N ALA A 227 2.96 3.09 7.86
CA ALA A 227 1.90 2.29 8.45
C ALA A 227 1.01 3.12 9.39
N ASP A 228 1.60 3.94 10.27
CA ASP A 228 0.85 4.78 11.20
C ASP A 228 -0.04 5.81 10.46
N ALA A 229 0.42 6.38 9.34
CA ALA A 229 -0.40 7.24 8.49
C ALA A 229 -1.55 6.46 7.81
N MET A 230 -1.30 5.22 7.36
CA MET A 230 -2.35 4.36 6.81
C MET A 230 -3.42 4.02 7.84
N LEU A 231 -3.01 3.68 9.07
CA LEU A 231 -3.94 3.40 10.16
C LEU A 231 -4.78 4.62 10.52
N TRP A 232 -4.16 5.81 10.62
CA TRP A 232 -4.92 7.04 10.84
C TRP A 232 -5.98 7.25 9.76
N LEU A 233 -5.63 7.05 8.47
CA LEU A 233 -6.59 7.15 7.36
C LEU A 233 -7.70 6.07 7.41
N ALA A 234 -7.44 4.93 8.03
CA ALA A 234 -8.44 3.86 8.21
C ALA A 234 -9.30 4.07 9.46
N SER A 235 -8.89 4.94 10.38
CA SER A 235 -9.57 5.18 11.66
C SER A 235 -10.66 6.23 11.56
N ASP A 236 -11.47 6.30 12.61
CA ASP A 236 -12.52 7.32 12.76
C ASP A 236 -11.94 8.73 13.01
N ALA A 237 -10.65 8.82 13.41
CA ALA A 237 -9.94 10.10 13.57
C ALA A 237 -9.78 10.86 12.22
N SER A 238 -9.94 10.17 11.10
CA SER A 238 -9.90 10.77 9.76
C SER A 238 -11.27 10.78 9.06
N SER A 239 -12.36 10.78 9.84
CA SER A 239 -13.74 10.68 9.32
C SER A 239 -14.13 11.75 8.28
N PHE A 240 -13.45 12.89 8.24
CA PHE A 240 -13.67 13.96 7.25
C PHE A 240 -12.55 14.03 6.18
N THR A 241 -11.80 12.92 5.99
CA THR A 241 -10.67 12.85 5.04
C THR A 241 -10.94 11.80 3.98
N THR A 242 -11.23 12.24 2.74
CA THR A 242 -11.38 11.38 1.55
C THR A 242 -10.84 12.09 0.33
N ALA A 243 -10.50 11.37 -0.73
CA ALA A 243 -9.88 11.89 -1.97
C ALA A 243 -8.55 12.64 -1.73
N ASN A 244 -7.87 12.37 -0.62
CA ASN A 244 -6.68 13.09 -0.19
C ASN A 244 -5.40 12.31 -0.51
N ASP A 245 -4.32 13.07 -0.69
CA ASP A 245 -2.95 12.59 -0.88
C ASP A 245 -2.13 12.97 0.36
N ILE A 246 -1.71 11.98 1.13
CA ILE A 246 -0.88 12.17 2.33
C ILE A 246 0.56 11.79 2.00
N THR A 247 1.48 12.75 2.03
CA THR A 247 2.91 12.47 1.85
C THR A 247 3.56 12.05 3.18
N VAL A 248 4.29 10.93 3.15
CA VAL A 248 5.13 10.44 4.24
C VAL A 248 6.53 10.27 3.67
N ASP A 249 7.18 11.37 3.34
CA ASP A 249 8.37 11.43 2.50
C ASP A 249 9.47 12.36 3.03
N GLY A 250 9.35 12.82 4.26
CA GLY A 250 10.34 13.74 4.85
C GLY A 250 10.54 15.03 4.06
N GLY A 251 9.51 15.48 3.31
CA GLY A 251 9.54 16.67 2.46
C GLY A 251 10.13 16.44 1.05
N GLY A 252 10.39 15.17 0.67
CA GLY A 252 11.05 14.83 -0.59
C GLY A 252 10.31 15.28 -1.85
N SER A 253 8.98 15.32 -1.83
CA SER A 253 8.15 15.79 -2.93
C SER A 253 8.28 17.30 -3.21
N TYR A 254 8.69 18.09 -2.22
CA TYR A 254 8.71 19.56 -2.25
C TYR A 254 10.11 20.15 -2.12
N ARG A 255 11.17 19.34 -2.19
CA ARG A 255 12.54 19.89 -2.14
C ARG A 255 12.84 20.70 -3.40
N GLU A 256 13.62 21.76 -3.24
CA GLU A 256 14.19 22.57 -4.34
C GLU A 256 15.25 21.80 -5.15
#